data_c2683c9b92421cf12d0b79ee0bba53e3
#
_entry.id   c2683c9b92421cf12d0b79ee0bba53e3
#
_cell.length_a   1.000
_cell.length_b   1.000
_cell.length_c   1.000
_cell.angle_alpha   90.00
_cell.angle_beta   90.00
_cell.angle_gamma   90.00
#
_symmetry.space_group_name_H-M   'P 1'
#
loop_
_entity.id
_entity.type
_entity.pdbx_description
1 polymer ?
#
loop_
_entity_poly.entity_id
_entity_poly.type
_entity_poly.pdbx_seq_one_letter_code
_entity_poly.pdbx_strand_id
1 'polypeptide(L)'
;MKLRRWRLRLAMACGMLLVALLGGCGPAPSPQPSTPPAKLPWTGMLADVRSVWSADPGIDLLTAPAVTVRAYLESIYLADYGGDIAYAYPGFAQAVPPNAPEGHPHSTRDRWPDTQHPIGIPVVGTRGYHILRVDEIDRQXTAVVCVWAYTTALDLGHGKYGWMHETAFTAPSSGIGMQWVSMTAPQGGTGSPLPVQKGTAPAPVDDVFGAWRIDGALIIDASPTRITEFPEWPTRPADAQSCVEKAPDPLERRLFLSNGVHPRSDFPTLPPFPGWPAAGAL
;
A
#
# COMPACT_ATOMS: atom_id res chain seq x y z
N MET A 1 -62.55 -44.63 -38.90
CA MET A 1 -63.03 -45.10 -40.28
C MET A 1 -61.89 -44.88 -41.27
N LYS A 2 -61.44 -46.02 -41.89
CA LYS A 2 -60.72 -46.20 -43.17
C LYS A 2 -59.34 -45.47 -43.31
N LEU A 3 -58.21 -46.18 -43.19
CA LEU A 3 -57.55 -47.10 -44.13
C LEU A 3 -57.14 -46.49 -45.47
N ARG A 4 -55.87 -46.48 -45.79
CA ARG A 4 -55.16 -47.21 -46.87
C ARG A 4 -53.78 -46.55 -47.05
N ARG A 5 -52.68 -47.21 -46.80
CA ARG A 5 -51.89 -48.24 -47.48
C ARG A 5 -51.30 -47.83 -48.83
N TRP A 6 -49.95 -48.05 -48.90
CA TRP A 6 -49.12 -48.52 -50.04
C TRP A 6 -48.39 -47.42 -50.79
N ARG A 7 -47.14 -47.51 -51.22
CA ARG A 7 -46.21 -48.64 -51.49
C ARG A 7 -44.75 -48.12 -51.46
N LEU A 8 -43.83 -49.06 -51.18
CA LEU A 8 -42.41 -49.02 -51.46
C LEU A 8 -42.04 -48.66 -52.92
N ARG A 9 -40.90 -48.00 -53.09
CA ARG A 9 -39.90 -48.38 -54.11
C ARG A 9 -38.51 -47.87 -53.71
N LEU A 10 -37.53 -48.84 -53.70
CA LEU A 10 -36.12 -48.67 -53.66
C LEU A 10 -35.59 -47.89 -54.85
N ALA A 11 -34.59 -47.06 -54.64
CA ALA A 11 -33.53 -46.81 -55.59
C ALA A 11 -32.28 -46.42 -54.87
N MET A 12 -31.21 -47.21 -55.07
CA MET A 12 -29.84 -46.99 -54.71
C MET A 12 -29.26 -45.73 -55.38
N ALA A 13 -28.38 -45.01 -54.70
CA ALA A 13 -26.99 -44.82 -55.08
C ALA A 13 -26.41 -43.45 -54.72
N CYS A 14 -25.14 -43.47 -54.40
CA CYS A 14 -24.10 -42.43 -54.37
C CYS A 14 -24.00 -41.64 -53.08
N GLY A 15 -22.99 -42.05 -52.37
CA GLY A 15 -22.47 -41.37 -51.21
C GLY A 15 -21.85 -40.01 -51.55
N MET A 16 -22.09 -39.07 -50.66
CA MET A 16 -21.19 -37.92 -50.46
C MET A 16 -21.04 -37.78 -48.96
N LEU A 17 -19.83 -38.04 -48.51
CA LEU A 17 -19.40 -37.78 -47.17
C LEU A 17 -19.32 -36.26 -46.97
N LEU A 18 -20.33 -35.65 -46.41
CA LEU A 18 -20.27 -34.27 -45.93
C LEU A 18 -19.77 -34.32 -44.48
N VAL A 19 -18.47 -34.11 -44.30
CA VAL A 19 -17.91 -33.85 -42.97
C VAL A 19 -18.35 -32.45 -42.59
N ALA A 20 -19.39 -32.38 -41.77
CA ALA A 20 -19.78 -31.12 -41.14
C ALA A 20 -18.72 -30.78 -40.09
N LEU A 21 -17.80 -29.87 -40.42
CA LEU A 21 -16.96 -29.20 -39.46
C LEU A 21 -17.86 -28.28 -38.61
N LEU A 22 -18.35 -28.82 -37.50
CA LEU A 22 -18.96 -28.03 -36.44
C LEU A 22 -17.83 -27.27 -35.77
N GLY A 23 -17.45 -26.12 -36.36
CA GLY A 23 -16.61 -25.16 -35.71
C GLY A 23 -17.36 -24.62 -34.49
N GLY A 24 -17.03 -25.13 -33.30
CA GLY A 24 -17.58 -24.61 -32.07
C GLY A 24 -17.11 -23.17 -31.89
N CYS A 25 -18.00 -22.19 -32.08
CA CYS A 25 -17.78 -20.84 -31.61
C CYS A 25 -17.84 -20.87 -30.08
N GLY A 26 -16.72 -21.20 -29.44
CA GLY A 26 -16.59 -20.93 -28.01
C GLY A 26 -16.68 -19.42 -27.78
N PRO A 27 -17.28 -18.96 -26.69
CA PRO A 27 -17.28 -17.54 -26.39
C PRO A 27 -15.84 -17.05 -26.36
N ALA A 28 -15.59 -15.94 -27.06
CA ALA A 28 -14.29 -15.29 -27.03
C ALA A 28 -13.92 -14.98 -25.57
N PRO A 29 -12.70 -15.25 -25.15
CA PRO A 29 -12.30 -14.90 -23.77
C PRO A 29 -12.55 -13.41 -23.56
N SER A 30 -13.25 -13.11 -22.48
CA SER A 30 -13.48 -11.71 -22.10
C SER A 30 -12.13 -11.00 -21.98
N PRO A 31 -11.99 -9.77 -22.50
CA PRO A 31 -10.77 -9.04 -22.31
C PRO A 31 -10.46 -8.95 -20.81
N GLN A 32 -9.35 -9.52 -20.38
CA GLN A 32 -8.88 -9.30 -19.02
C GLN A 32 -8.59 -7.81 -18.89
N PRO A 33 -9.02 -7.18 -17.79
CA PRO A 33 -8.64 -5.81 -17.53
C PRO A 33 -7.10 -5.74 -17.60
N SER A 34 -6.59 -4.98 -18.56
CA SER A 34 -5.14 -4.76 -18.64
C SER A 34 -4.75 -3.92 -17.43
N THR A 35 -3.92 -4.46 -16.56
CA THR A 35 -3.32 -3.67 -15.48
C THR A 35 -2.58 -2.50 -16.13
N PRO A 36 -2.86 -1.27 -15.73
CA PRO A 36 -2.12 -0.12 -16.25
C PRO A 36 -0.62 -0.33 -16.04
N PRO A 37 0.22 0.13 -16.98
CA PRO A 37 1.65 0.00 -16.78
C PRO A 37 2.07 0.73 -15.50
N ALA A 38 2.93 0.08 -14.72
CA ALA A 38 3.42 0.63 -13.45
C ALA A 38 4.13 1.96 -13.70
N LYS A 39 3.82 2.94 -12.86
CA LYS A 39 4.52 4.22 -12.88
C LYS A 39 5.77 4.11 -12.03
N LEU A 40 6.76 4.94 -12.32
CA LEU A 40 7.98 4.96 -11.52
C LEU A 40 7.68 5.60 -10.15
N PRO A 41 7.84 4.86 -9.07
CA PRO A 41 7.65 5.43 -7.72
C PRO A 41 8.68 6.52 -7.45
N TRP A 42 8.35 7.40 -6.51
CA TRP A 42 9.25 8.48 -6.08
C TRP A 42 9.67 9.39 -7.23
N THR A 43 8.69 9.77 -8.08
CA THR A 43 8.88 10.71 -9.19
C THR A 43 7.81 11.81 -9.14
N GLY A 44 7.91 12.78 -10.03
CA GLY A 44 6.93 13.88 -10.10
C GLY A 44 6.86 14.66 -8.78
N MET A 45 5.68 14.78 -8.20
CA MET A 45 5.47 15.51 -6.94
C MET A 45 6.18 14.86 -5.75
N LEU A 46 6.60 13.59 -5.87
CA LEU A 46 7.27 12.84 -4.82
C LEU A 46 8.75 12.57 -5.15
N ALA A 47 9.31 13.29 -6.12
CA ALA A 47 10.70 13.07 -6.56
C ALA A 47 11.73 13.36 -5.47
N ASP A 48 11.43 14.29 -4.55
CA ASP A 48 12.37 14.79 -3.57
C ASP A 48 11.98 14.47 -2.12
N VAL A 49 11.25 13.38 -1.94
CA VAL A 49 10.93 12.81 -0.61
C VAL A 49 11.34 11.33 -0.59
N ARG A 50 11.80 10.84 0.56
CA ARG A 50 12.17 9.43 0.75
C ARG A 50 11.68 8.91 2.09
N SER A 51 11.55 7.58 2.18
CA SER A 51 11.20 6.88 3.43
C SER A 51 12.45 6.41 4.15
N VAL A 52 12.47 6.59 5.46
CA VAL A 52 13.50 6.03 6.35
C VAL A 52 12.77 5.24 7.44
N TRP A 53 13.16 3.98 7.60
CA TRP A 53 12.53 3.06 8.54
C TRP A 53 13.43 2.72 9.70
N SER A 54 12.84 2.55 10.85
CA SER A 54 13.44 1.99 12.04
C SER A 54 12.43 1.04 12.71
N ALA A 55 12.85 0.32 13.72
CA ALA A 55 11.96 -0.61 14.42
C ALA A 55 12.47 -0.85 15.84
N ASP A 56 11.57 -1.27 16.71
CA ASP A 56 11.94 -1.71 18.06
C ASP A 56 12.80 -2.99 17.97
N PRO A 57 13.62 -3.26 19.00
CA PRO A 57 14.49 -4.42 19.01
C PRO A 57 13.75 -5.73 18.77
N GLY A 58 14.34 -6.59 17.93
CA GLY A 58 13.77 -7.88 17.56
C GLY A 58 13.02 -7.89 16.24
N ILE A 59 12.75 -6.72 15.64
CA ILE A 59 12.05 -6.64 14.37
C ILE A 59 13.07 -6.43 13.24
N ASP A 60 13.13 -7.39 12.31
CA ASP A 60 14.04 -7.31 11.16
C ASP A 60 13.34 -6.62 9.98
N LEU A 61 13.77 -5.40 9.67
CA LEU A 61 13.22 -4.60 8.58
C LEU A 61 13.46 -5.18 7.19
N LEU A 62 14.31 -6.18 7.06
CA LEU A 62 14.74 -6.73 5.76
C LEU A 62 13.96 -7.98 5.36
N THR A 63 13.13 -8.51 6.26
CA THR A 63 12.37 -9.74 6.04
C THR A 63 10.89 -9.50 6.39
N ALA A 64 10.02 -10.40 5.92
CA ALA A 64 8.61 -10.36 6.31
C ALA A 64 8.47 -10.75 7.79
N PRO A 65 7.49 -10.20 8.50
CA PRO A 65 6.38 -9.35 8.03
C PRO A 65 6.74 -7.87 7.82
N ALA A 66 7.86 -7.38 8.35
CA ALA A 66 8.20 -5.96 8.28
C ALA A 66 8.34 -5.46 6.83
N VAL A 67 8.87 -6.28 5.92
CA VAL A 67 8.95 -5.95 4.48
C VAL A 67 7.55 -5.69 3.91
N THR A 68 6.59 -6.57 4.24
CA THR A 68 5.21 -6.44 3.75
C THR A 68 4.58 -5.13 4.26
N VAL A 69 4.82 -4.78 5.54
CA VAL A 69 4.35 -3.52 6.14
C VAL A 69 4.96 -2.31 5.41
N ARG A 70 6.29 -2.34 5.20
CA ARG A 70 7.01 -1.26 4.49
C ARG A 70 6.43 -1.08 3.09
N ALA A 71 6.31 -2.18 2.35
CA ALA A 71 5.80 -2.15 0.98
C ALA A 71 4.38 -1.60 0.92
N TYR A 72 3.53 -2.03 1.85
CA TYR A 72 2.14 -1.58 1.92
C TYR A 72 2.05 -0.08 2.19
N LEU A 73 2.73 0.40 3.24
CA LEU A 73 2.59 1.79 3.66
C LEU A 73 3.26 2.77 2.67
N GLU A 74 4.37 2.37 2.05
CA GLU A 74 4.97 3.18 0.99
C GLU A 74 4.07 3.21 -0.25
N SER A 75 3.44 2.08 -0.62
CA SER A 75 2.50 2.02 -1.74
C SER A 75 1.29 2.94 -1.51
N ILE A 76 0.71 2.90 -0.30
CA ILE A 76 -0.40 3.78 0.05
C ILE A 76 0.03 5.25 -0.12
N TYR A 77 1.14 5.63 0.49
CA TYR A 77 1.65 7.00 0.42
C TYR A 77 1.87 7.47 -1.02
N LEU A 78 2.51 6.62 -1.83
CA LEU A 78 2.82 6.95 -3.23
C LEU A 78 1.55 7.09 -4.07
N ALA A 79 0.60 6.19 -3.88
CA ALA A 79 -0.62 6.17 -4.68
C ALA A 79 -1.60 7.28 -4.26
N ASP A 80 -1.74 7.54 -2.95
CA ASP A 80 -2.55 8.67 -2.43
C ASP A 80 -2.03 10.00 -2.99
N TYR A 81 -0.76 10.26 -2.74
CA TYR A 81 -0.18 11.56 -3.10
C TYR A 81 0.00 11.71 -4.60
N GLY A 82 0.26 10.60 -5.30
CA GLY A 82 0.42 10.59 -6.76
C GLY A 82 -0.92 10.55 -7.52
N GLY A 83 -2.01 10.22 -6.85
CA GLY A 83 -3.34 10.15 -7.45
C GLY A 83 -3.53 8.99 -8.43
N ASP A 84 -2.75 7.90 -8.28
CA ASP A 84 -2.85 6.78 -9.19
C ASP A 84 -2.31 5.51 -8.54
N ILE A 85 -3.11 4.46 -8.59
CA ILE A 85 -2.72 3.14 -8.05
C ILE A 85 -1.47 2.56 -8.75
N ALA A 86 -1.18 3.01 -9.96
CA ALA A 86 0.01 2.55 -10.70
C ALA A 86 1.34 2.95 -10.04
N TYR A 87 1.31 3.83 -9.04
CA TYR A 87 2.49 4.15 -8.23
C TYR A 87 2.74 3.14 -7.10
N ALA A 88 1.75 2.30 -6.78
CA ALA A 88 1.93 1.26 -5.76
C ALA A 88 2.96 0.22 -6.20
N TYR A 89 3.61 -0.40 -5.24
CA TYR A 89 4.68 -1.38 -5.51
C TYR A 89 4.13 -2.67 -6.13
N PRO A 90 4.98 -3.39 -6.90
CA PRO A 90 4.57 -4.66 -7.48
C PRO A 90 4.01 -5.63 -6.43
N GLY A 91 2.92 -6.29 -6.78
CA GLY A 91 2.23 -7.21 -5.87
C GLY A 91 1.11 -6.58 -5.05
N PHE A 92 1.03 -5.24 -4.96
CA PHE A 92 0.04 -4.55 -4.11
C PHE A 92 -1.39 -5.02 -4.39
N ALA A 93 -1.82 -4.98 -5.66
CA ALA A 93 -3.21 -5.29 -6.01
C ALA A 93 -3.60 -6.76 -5.74
N GLN A 94 -2.62 -7.66 -5.69
CA GLN A 94 -2.84 -9.05 -5.33
C GLN A 94 -2.90 -9.25 -3.82
N ALA A 95 -2.09 -8.47 -3.09
CA ALA A 95 -1.97 -8.59 -1.62
C ALA A 95 -3.10 -7.88 -0.87
N VAL A 96 -3.66 -6.80 -1.45
CA VAL A 96 -4.61 -5.92 -0.75
C VAL A 96 -6.00 -6.06 -1.35
N PRO A 97 -6.96 -6.66 -0.63
CA PRO A 97 -8.35 -6.72 -1.11
C PRO A 97 -8.96 -5.33 -1.25
N PRO A 98 -9.89 -5.13 -2.17
CA PRO A 98 -10.60 -3.85 -2.30
C PRO A 98 -11.26 -3.40 -0.99
N ASN A 99 -11.48 -2.11 -0.86
CA ASN A 99 -12.16 -1.54 0.30
C ASN A 99 -13.54 -2.15 0.49
N ALA A 100 -13.85 -2.52 1.72
CA ALA A 100 -15.17 -3.02 2.08
C ALA A 100 -16.18 -1.86 2.12
N PRO A 101 -17.45 -2.11 1.86
CA PRO A 101 -18.47 -1.07 1.93
C PRO A 101 -18.73 -0.59 3.35
N GLU A 102 -19.46 0.53 3.45
CA GLU A 102 -19.88 1.07 4.75
C GLU A 102 -20.61 0.01 5.56
N GLY A 103 -20.41 0.03 6.88
CA GLY A 103 -20.98 -0.98 7.79
C GLY A 103 -20.01 -2.09 8.16
N HIS A 104 -18.91 -2.22 7.42
CA HIS A 104 -17.82 -3.15 7.78
C HIS A 104 -16.84 -2.47 8.77
N PRO A 105 -15.94 -3.23 9.41
CA PRO A 105 -14.93 -2.65 10.30
C PRO A 105 -14.13 -1.55 9.59
N HIS A 106 -13.78 -0.50 10.32
CA HIS A 106 -13.02 0.64 9.77
C HIS A 106 -11.74 0.18 9.08
N SER A 107 -11.04 -0.78 9.67
CA SER A 107 -9.79 -1.30 9.12
C SER A 107 -9.92 -1.92 7.73
N THR A 108 -11.13 -2.32 7.32
CA THR A 108 -11.35 -2.95 6.02
C THR A 108 -11.85 -1.96 4.96
N ARG A 109 -12.21 -0.74 5.36
CA ARG A 109 -12.84 0.24 4.47
C ARG A 109 -11.84 1.15 3.77
N ASP A 110 -10.64 1.30 4.34
CA ASP A 110 -9.65 2.26 3.85
C ASP A 110 -8.28 1.59 3.61
N ARG A 111 -8.30 0.33 3.13
CA ARG A 111 -7.09 -0.43 2.79
C ARG A 111 -6.44 0.01 1.49
N TRP A 112 -7.26 0.53 0.57
CA TRP A 112 -6.78 1.02 -0.72
C TRP A 112 -6.59 2.53 -0.65
N PRO A 113 -5.60 3.05 -1.38
CA PRO A 113 -5.32 4.49 -1.37
C PRO A 113 -6.48 5.29 -1.96
N ASP A 114 -6.65 6.52 -1.44
CA ASP A 114 -7.58 7.48 -2.06
C ASP A 114 -6.84 8.22 -3.19
N THR A 115 -7.07 7.77 -4.42
CA THR A 115 -6.44 8.38 -5.59
C THR A 115 -7.24 9.55 -6.18
N GLN A 116 -8.32 9.97 -5.50
CA GLN A 116 -9.17 11.05 -6.03
C GLN A 116 -8.64 12.44 -5.66
N HIS A 117 -7.75 12.52 -4.68
CA HIS A 117 -7.30 13.79 -4.11
C HIS A 117 -5.76 13.88 -4.09
N PRO A 118 -5.09 13.76 -5.26
CA PRO A 118 -3.62 13.81 -5.28
C PRO A 118 -3.09 15.14 -4.78
N ILE A 119 -1.90 15.09 -4.23
CA ILE A 119 -1.22 16.32 -3.81
C ILE A 119 -0.81 17.10 -5.06
N GLY A 120 -1.15 18.38 -5.10
CA GLY A 120 -0.87 19.23 -6.26
C GLY A 120 0.42 20.03 -6.16
N ILE A 121 1.21 19.79 -5.10
CA ILE A 121 2.42 20.56 -4.79
C ILE A 121 3.54 19.56 -4.45
N PRO A 122 4.76 19.74 -4.96
CA PRO A 122 5.84 18.80 -4.65
C PRO A 122 6.09 18.68 -3.14
N VAL A 123 6.33 17.45 -2.69
CA VAL A 123 6.72 17.14 -1.30
C VAL A 123 8.24 16.92 -1.26
N VAL A 124 8.87 17.45 -0.23
CA VAL A 124 10.31 17.29 -0.02
C VAL A 124 10.58 16.73 1.38
N GLY A 125 11.77 16.20 1.58
CA GLY A 125 12.23 15.80 2.91
C GLY A 125 12.31 14.29 3.12
N THR A 126 12.25 13.91 4.37
CA THR A 126 12.37 12.49 4.76
C THR A 126 11.18 12.10 5.61
N ARG A 127 10.39 11.14 5.14
CA ARG A 127 9.27 10.60 5.92
C ARG A 127 9.79 9.47 6.79
N GLY A 128 9.73 9.66 8.10
CA GLY A 128 10.20 8.66 9.05
C GLY A 128 9.09 7.66 9.39
N TYR A 129 9.46 6.38 9.47
CA TYR A 129 8.59 5.32 9.94
C TYR A 129 9.31 4.51 11.03
N HIS A 130 8.56 4.07 12.02
CA HIS A 130 9.12 3.24 13.08
C HIS A 130 8.13 2.14 13.43
N ILE A 131 8.50 0.88 13.19
CA ILE A 131 7.65 -0.25 13.58
C ILE A 131 7.79 -0.43 15.09
N LEU A 132 6.74 -0.09 15.82
CA LEU A 132 6.68 -0.15 17.28
C LEU A 132 6.63 -1.60 17.77
N ARG A 133 5.82 -2.42 17.09
CA ARG A 133 5.73 -3.85 17.38
C ARG A 133 5.07 -4.60 16.23
N VAL A 134 5.28 -5.90 16.25
CA VAL A 134 4.55 -6.84 15.41
C VAL A 134 4.05 -7.94 16.34
N ASP A 135 2.75 -8.05 16.46
CA ASP A 135 2.11 -9.09 17.25
C ASP A 135 1.70 -10.22 16.30
N GLU A 136 1.88 -11.46 16.72
CA GLU A 136 1.56 -12.63 15.91
C GLU A 136 0.68 -13.59 16.69
N ILE A 137 -0.45 -13.96 16.12
CA ILE A 137 -1.35 -15.00 16.64
C ILE A 137 -1.62 -15.93 15.45
N ASP A 138 -1.06 -17.11 15.50
CA ASP A 138 -1.12 -18.09 14.42
C ASP A 138 -0.53 -17.50 13.14
N ARG A 139 -1.39 -17.23 12.15
CA ARG A 139 -0.96 -16.67 10.87
C ARG A 139 -1.34 -15.18 10.70
N GLN A 140 -1.86 -14.62 11.79
CA GLN A 140 -2.23 -13.20 11.77
C GLN A 140 -1.15 -12.34 12.39
N UNK A 141 -0.55 -11.35 11.71
CA UNK A 141 0.35 -10.57 12.12
C UNK A 141 -0.21 -9.29 12.16
N THR A 142 -0.07 -8.57 13.15
CA THR A 142 -0.53 -7.17 13.32
C THR A 142 0.67 -6.29 13.62
N ALA A 143 0.85 -5.23 12.82
CA ALA A 143 1.94 -4.26 13.02
C ALA A 143 1.37 -2.91 13.45
N VAL A 144 2.06 -2.24 14.38
CA VAL A 144 1.82 -0.84 14.73
C VAL A 144 3.04 -0.03 14.32
N VAL A 145 2.80 1.06 13.57
CA VAL A 145 3.87 1.87 12.99
C VAL A 145 3.65 3.34 13.34
N CYS A 146 4.67 3.98 13.89
CA CYS A 146 4.71 5.43 14.07
C CYS A 146 5.17 6.07 12.77
N VAL A 147 4.60 7.24 12.44
CA VAL A 147 5.00 8.00 11.24
C VAL A 147 5.40 9.40 11.66
N TRP A 148 6.62 9.78 11.35
CA TRP A 148 7.12 11.12 11.63
C TRP A 148 7.07 11.93 10.34
N ALA A 149 5.92 12.63 10.14
CA ALA A 149 5.66 13.42 8.94
C ALA A 149 6.22 14.85 9.05
N TYR A 150 6.52 15.32 10.25
CA TYR A 150 7.03 16.70 10.49
C TYR A 150 8.37 16.96 9.78
N THR A 151 9.07 15.91 9.35
CA THR A 151 10.34 16.03 8.60
C THR A 151 10.13 16.15 7.09
N THR A 152 8.87 16.30 6.66
CA THR A 152 8.49 16.55 5.25
C THR A 152 7.82 17.92 5.14
N ALA A 153 7.82 18.49 3.94
CA ALA A 153 7.16 19.79 3.68
C ALA A 153 6.71 19.87 2.22
N LEU A 154 5.79 20.77 1.96
CA LEU A 154 5.40 21.16 0.60
C LEU A 154 6.38 22.21 0.09
N ASP A 155 6.76 22.14 -1.18
CA ASP A 155 7.53 23.18 -1.85
C ASP A 155 6.56 24.30 -2.26
N LEU A 156 6.56 25.39 -1.49
CA LEU A 156 5.67 26.53 -1.70
C LEU A 156 6.23 27.53 -2.72
N GLY A 157 7.36 27.18 -3.32
CA GLY A 157 8.05 28.06 -4.28
C GLY A 157 8.97 29.08 -3.62
N HIS A 158 9.87 29.65 -4.42
CA HIS A 158 10.79 30.70 -3.98
C HIS A 158 11.65 30.32 -2.76
N GLY A 159 12.01 29.01 -2.66
CA GLY A 159 12.83 28.52 -1.57
C GLY A 159 12.12 28.41 -0.22
N LYS A 160 10.81 28.37 -0.24
CA LYS A 160 9.94 28.30 0.95
C LYS A 160 9.33 26.91 1.06
N TYR A 161 9.40 26.31 2.23
CA TYR A 161 8.91 24.94 2.49
C TYR A 161 8.11 24.91 3.78
N GLY A 162 7.00 24.18 3.80
CA GLY A 162 6.15 24.07 4.99
C GLY A 162 4.81 23.47 4.66
N TRP A 163 4.06 23.12 5.68
CA TRP A 163 2.69 22.68 5.52
C TRP A 163 1.76 23.88 5.77
N MET A 164 0.74 24.01 4.96
CA MET A 164 -0.24 25.09 5.10
C MET A 164 -1.32 24.67 6.10
N HIS A 165 -1.38 25.37 7.22
CA HIS A 165 -2.36 25.14 8.27
C HIS A 165 -3.07 26.44 8.63
N GLU A 166 -4.34 26.35 8.98
CA GLU A 166 -5.10 27.52 9.45
C GLU A 166 -4.68 27.94 10.86
N THR A 167 -4.26 26.97 11.68
CA THR A 167 -3.83 27.21 13.06
C THR A 167 -2.51 26.50 13.33
N ALA A 168 -1.69 27.11 14.14
CA ALA A 168 -0.40 26.53 14.51
C ALA A 168 -0.58 25.27 15.36
N PHE A 169 0.24 24.29 15.09
CA PHE A 169 0.33 23.09 15.91
C PHE A 169 1.02 23.41 17.24
N THR A 170 0.48 22.87 18.31
CA THR A 170 1.05 23.05 19.67
C THR A 170 1.12 21.74 20.44
N ALA A 171 0.42 20.71 19.98
CA ALA A 171 0.33 19.45 20.71
C ALA A 171 1.61 18.61 20.57
N PRO A 172 1.99 17.84 21.57
CA PRO A 172 3.13 16.93 21.49
C PRO A 172 3.05 15.91 20.35
N SER A 173 1.83 15.58 19.91
CA SER A 173 1.58 14.65 18.80
C SER A 173 1.62 15.31 17.43
N SER A 174 1.84 16.63 17.34
CA SER A 174 1.84 17.35 16.05
C SER A 174 2.87 16.76 15.09
N GLY A 175 2.44 16.49 13.86
CA GLY A 175 3.29 15.92 12.82
C GLY A 175 3.61 14.43 13.00
N ILE A 176 2.91 13.77 13.93
CA ILE A 176 3.07 12.33 14.19
C ILE A 176 1.80 11.62 13.77
N GLY A 177 1.93 10.68 12.85
CA GLY A 177 0.87 9.76 12.47
C GLY A 177 1.10 8.39 13.09
N MET A 178 0.08 7.56 13.00
CA MET A 178 0.14 6.16 13.44
C MET A 178 -0.58 5.30 12.43
N GLN A 179 -0.09 4.09 12.26
CA GLN A 179 -0.69 3.15 11.34
C GLN A 179 -0.74 1.77 12.00
N TRP A 180 -1.90 1.15 11.89
CA TRP A 180 -2.13 -0.22 12.33
C TRP A 180 -2.41 -1.03 11.08
N VAL A 181 -1.68 -2.13 10.90
CA VAL A 181 -1.81 -2.97 9.70
C VAL A 181 -2.00 -4.41 10.14
N SER A 182 -3.08 -5.02 9.70
CA SER A 182 -3.37 -6.43 9.93
C SER A 182 -3.11 -7.21 8.64
N MET A 183 -2.44 -8.34 8.77
CA MET A 183 -2.05 -9.13 7.60
C MET A 183 -2.03 -10.62 7.92
N THR A 184 -2.26 -11.44 6.89
CA THR A 184 -2.20 -12.90 7.00
C THR A 184 -0.93 -13.43 6.33
N ALA A 185 -0.16 -14.21 7.07
CA ALA A 185 1.02 -14.89 6.55
C ALA A 185 0.64 -16.02 5.58
N PRO A 186 1.51 -16.35 4.61
CA PRO A 186 1.30 -17.49 3.72
C PRO A 186 1.06 -18.79 4.46
N GLN A 187 0.28 -19.70 3.88
CA GLN A 187 0.15 -21.04 4.43
C GLN A 187 1.49 -21.77 4.37
N GLY A 188 1.82 -22.50 5.40
CA GLY A 188 3.08 -23.22 5.50
C GLY A 188 3.35 -24.09 4.28
N GLY A 189 4.51 -23.93 3.69
CA GLY A 189 4.95 -24.75 2.57
C GLY A 189 4.47 -24.32 1.19
N THR A 190 3.65 -23.30 1.08
CA THR A 190 3.17 -22.83 -0.25
C THR A 190 3.85 -21.50 -0.62
N GLY A 191 4.95 -21.60 -1.33
CA GLY A 191 5.69 -20.45 -1.85
C GLY A 191 7.08 -20.31 -1.23
N SER A 192 8.02 -19.86 -2.00
CA SER A 192 9.35 -19.53 -1.50
C SER A 192 9.27 -18.33 -0.57
N PRO A 193 10.04 -18.32 0.52
CA PRO A 193 10.16 -17.11 1.34
C PRO A 193 10.61 -15.94 0.48
N LEU A 194 10.07 -14.76 0.75
CA LEU A 194 10.54 -13.55 0.07
C LEU A 194 12.05 -13.39 0.38
N PRO A 195 12.85 -13.06 -0.62
CA PRO A 195 14.28 -12.81 -0.37
C PRO A 195 14.46 -11.59 0.53
N VAL A 196 15.60 -11.54 1.18
CA VAL A 196 15.99 -10.42 2.06
C VAL A 196 15.99 -9.13 1.24
N GLN A 197 15.22 -8.14 1.69
CA GLN A 197 15.04 -6.87 0.98
C GLN A 197 16.04 -5.82 1.47
N LYS A 198 17.27 -5.93 0.98
CA LYS A 198 18.38 -5.04 1.34
C LYS A 198 18.96 -4.40 0.07
N GLY A 199 19.04 -3.08 0.05
CA GLY A 199 19.61 -2.36 -1.09
C GLY A 199 19.63 -0.86 -0.87
N THR A 200 19.82 -0.13 -1.96
CA THR A 200 19.87 1.34 -1.94
C THR A 200 18.82 1.97 -2.84
N ALA A 201 18.04 1.16 -3.55
CA ALA A 201 16.98 1.69 -4.42
C ALA A 201 15.84 2.27 -3.58
N PRO A 202 15.19 3.34 -4.04
CA PRO A 202 14.07 3.90 -3.31
C PRO A 202 12.79 3.06 -3.37
N ALA A 203 12.70 2.12 -4.31
CA ALA A 203 11.52 1.28 -4.52
C ALA A 203 11.94 -0.10 -5.00
N PRO A 204 11.15 -1.14 -4.69
CA PRO A 204 11.40 -2.46 -5.26
C PRO A 204 10.99 -2.52 -6.73
N VAL A 205 11.63 -3.40 -7.49
CA VAL A 205 11.28 -3.68 -8.88
C VAL A 205 10.45 -4.96 -9.02
N ASP A 206 10.54 -5.83 -8.02
CA ASP A 206 9.85 -7.11 -8.01
C ASP A 206 8.76 -7.13 -6.92
N ASP A 207 7.86 -8.12 -6.99
CA ASP A 207 6.81 -8.31 -5.99
C ASP A 207 7.44 -8.55 -4.61
N VAL A 208 7.13 -7.67 -3.67
CA VAL A 208 7.61 -7.74 -2.29
C VAL A 208 6.51 -8.11 -1.29
N PHE A 209 5.34 -8.49 -1.79
CA PHE A 209 4.24 -9.01 -0.99
C PHE A 209 4.18 -10.54 -1.03
N GLY A 210 4.49 -11.13 -2.21
CA GLY A 210 4.38 -12.57 -2.38
C GLY A 210 2.99 -13.07 -2.03
N ALA A 211 2.91 -14.07 -1.16
CA ALA A 211 1.65 -14.65 -0.72
C ALA A 211 1.08 -14.03 0.57
N TRP A 212 1.66 -12.93 1.06
CA TRP A 212 1.09 -12.17 2.19
C TRP A 212 -0.18 -11.44 1.76
N ARG A 213 -1.12 -11.31 2.69
CA ARG A 213 -2.39 -10.60 2.44
C ARG A 213 -2.55 -9.50 3.48
N ILE A 214 -2.93 -8.30 3.05
CA ILE A 214 -3.30 -7.21 3.96
C ILE A 214 -4.80 -7.33 4.23
N ASP A 215 -5.15 -7.60 5.47
CA ASP A 215 -6.54 -7.81 5.85
C ASP A 215 -7.22 -6.52 6.27
N GLY A 216 -6.45 -5.60 6.87
CA GLY A 216 -6.99 -4.34 7.34
C GLY A 216 -5.90 -3.31 7.59
N ALA A 217 -6.30 -2.03 7.59
CA ALA A 217 -5.40 -0.93 7.93
C ALA A 217 -6.19 0.22 8.57
N LEU A 218 -5.54 0.90 9.50
CA LEU A 218 -6.03 2.14 10.09
C LEU A 218 -4.89 3.14 10.02
N ILE A 219 -5.09 4.22 9.28
CA ILE A 219 -4.10 5.27 9.06
C ILE A 219 -4.64 6.55 9.70
N ILE A 220 -4.06 6.96 10.81
CA ILE A 220 -4.59 8.06 11.63
C ILE A 220 -3.46 8.94 12.14
N ASP A 221 -3.80 10.12 12.64
CA ASP A 221 -2.83 10.93 13.39
C ASP A 221 -2.75 10.46 14.84
N ALA A 222 -1.69 10.84 15.54
CA ALA A 222 -1.47 10.47 16.94
C ALA A 222 -2.21 11.41 17.91
N SER A 223 -3.15 12.22 17.41
CA SER A 223 -3.87 13.19 18.23
C SER A 223 -4.78 12.49 19.26
N PRO A 224 -4.66 12.83 20.54
CA PRO A 224 -5.55 12.24 21.55
C PRO A 224 -6.99 12.80 21.47
N THR A 225 -7.20 13.89 20.71
CA THR A 225 -8.51 14.53 20.60
C THR A 225 -9.43 13.85 19.57
N ARG A 226 -8.90 13.01 18.73
CA ARG A 226 -9.73 12.22 17.82
C ARG A 226 -10.27 11.00 18.57
N ILE A 227 -11.52 11.11 19.00
CA ILE A 227 -12.21 10.09 19.80
C ILE A 227 -12.89 9.03 18.91
N THR A 228 -12.29 8.69 17.80
CA THR A 228 -12.81 7.57 17.03
C THR A 228 -12.33 6.28 17.69
N GLU A 229 -13.25 5.52 18.22
CA GLU A 229 -12.93 4.21 18.79
C GLU A 229 -12.78 3.21 17.65
N PHE A 230 -11.66 2.55 17.64
CA PHE A 230 -11.41 1.44 16.72
C PHE A 230 -11.37 0.15 17.55
N PRO A 231 -12.44 -0.62 17.55
CA PRO A 231 -12.45 -1.89 18.31
C PRO A 231 -11.32 -2.83 17.91
N GLU A 232 -10.85 -2.71 16.65
CA GLU A 232 -9.74 -3.51 16.14
C GLU A 232 -8.38 -3.09 16.72
N TRP A 233 -8.32 -1.90 17.35
CA TRP A 233 -7.07 -1.35 17.87
C TRP A 233 -7.23 -0.80 19.28
N PRO A 234 -7.47 -1.68 20.26
CA PRO A 234 -7.74 -1.24 21.64
C PRO A 234 -6.53 -0.60 22.33
N THR A 235 -5.31 -0.88 21.88
CA THR A 235 -4.08 -0.29 22.43
C THR A 235 -3.73 1.07 21.85
N ARG A 236 -4.54 1.61 20.92
CA ARG A 236 -4.26 2.86 20.22
C ARG A 236 -3.80 4.02 21.12
N PRO A 237 -4.44 4.29 22.28
CA PRO A 237 -3.98 5.42 23.10
C PRO A 237 -2.56 5.23 23.65
N ALA A 238 -2.20 4.02 24.06
CA ALA A 238 -0.85 3.72 24.55
C ALA A 238 0.17 3.77 23.41
N ASP A 239 -0.22 3.28 22.23
CA ASP A 239 0.62 3.32 21.04
C ASP A 239 0.89 4.76 20.59
N ALA A 240 -0.13 5.64 20.69
CA ALA A 240 0.02 7.05 20.37
C ALA A 240 1.06 7.71 21.29
N GLN A 241 0.97 7.42 22.58
CA GLN A 241 1.95 7.93 23.54
C GLN A 241 3.36 7.42 23.21
N SER A 242 3.49 6.14 22.91
CA SER A 242 4.78 5.54 22.54
C SER A 242 5.36 6.18 21.28
N CYS A 243 4.53 6.48 20.27
CA CYS A 243 4.99 7.14 19.05
C CYS A 243 5.50 8.56 19.32
N VAL A 244 4.86 9.27 20.25
CA VAL A 244 5.31 10.60 20.65
C VAL A 244 6.64 10.51 21.40
N GLU A 245 6.78 9.56 22.31
CA GLU A 245 7.97 9.38 23.15
C GLU A 245 9.19 8.92 22.32
N LYS A 246 8.94 8.10 21.30
CA LYS A 246 10.02 7.57 20.44
C LYS A 246 10.40 8.50 19.28
N ALA A 247 9.68 9.62 19.10
CA ALA A 247 10.03 10.57 18.03
C ALA A 247 11.47 11.02 18.18
N PRO A 248 12.28 10.96 17.10
CA PRO A 248 13.73 11.22 17.22
C PRO A 248 14.08 12.67 17.57
N ASP A 249 13.19 13.61 17.29
CA ASP A 249 13.44 15.03 17.54
C ASP A 249 12.68 15.50 18.79
N PRO A 250 13.25 16.42 19.57
CA PRO A 250 12.54 16.99 20.70
C PRO A 250 11.32 17.80 20.25
N LEU A 251 10.35 17.97 21.14
CA LEU A 251 9.09 18.65 20.87
C LEU A 251 9.29 20.01 20.20
N GLU A 252 10.23 20.79 20.71
CA GLU A 252 10.52 22.14 20.18
C GLU A 252 10.88 22.08 18.69
N ARG A 253 11.75 21.14 18.29
CA ARG A 253 12.15 20.97 16.88
C ARG A 253 10.96 20.49 16.04
N ARG A 254 10.16 19.54 16.54
CA ARG A 254 9.00 19.04 15.83
C ARG A 254 7.97 20.16 15.59
N LEU A 255 7.68 20.96 16.61
CA LEU A 255 6.77 22.10 16.47
C LEU A 255 7.34 23.17 15.52
N PHE A 256 8.64 23.42 15.57
CA PHE A 256 9.29 24.33 14.64
C PHE A 256 9.05 23.86 13.19
N LEU A 257 9.35 22.60 12.88
CA LEU A 257 9.21 22.06 11.53
C LEU A 257 7.75 21.97 11.06
N SER A 258 6.83 21.74 12.00
CA SER A 258 5.41 21.60 11.69
C SER A 258 4.71 22.94 11.44
N ASN A 259 5.31 24.03 11.85
CA ASN A 259 4.69 25.37 11.79
C ASN A 259 5.51 26.32 10.95
N GLY A 260 4.81 27.15 10.19
CA GLY A 260 5.46 28.22 9.45
C GLY A 260 6.13 27.76 8.17
N VAL A 261 7.09 28.56 7.73
CA VAL A 261 7.77 28.37 6.45
C VAL A 261 9.27 28.43 6.68
N HIS A 262 9.98 27.47 6.10
CA HIS A 262 11.40 27.23 6.38
C HIS A 262 12.20 27.09 5.09
N PRO A 263 13.52 27.23 5.12
CA PRO A 263 14.37 26.91 3.97
C PRO A 263 14.46 25.41 3.74
N ARG A 264 14.87 25.03 2.52
CA ARG A 264 15.02 23.61 2.12
C ARG A 264 15.92 22.81 3.05
N SER A 265 16.93 23.46 3.63
CA SER A 265 17.89 22.83 4.54
C SER A 265 17.25 22.22 5.78
N ASP A 266 16.06 22.69 6.16
CA ASP A 266 15.34 22.13 7.32
C ASP A 266 14.65 20.81 7.01
N PHE A 267 14.48 20.46 5.74
CA PHE A 267 13.82 19.22 5.30
C PHE A 267 14.74 18.41 4.38
N PRO A 268 15.89 17.93 4.86
CA PRO A 268 16.81 17.16 4.02
C PRO A 268 16.17 15.87 3.53
N THR A 269 16.42 15.50 2.27
CA THR A 269 16.00 14.22 1.71
C THR A 269 17.15 13.23 1.91
N LEU A 270 17.01 12.37 2.90
CA LEU A 270 17.99 11.34 3.20
C LEU A 270 17.87 10.17 2.22
N PRO A 271 18.94 9.41 1.98
CA PRO A 271 18.80 8.16 1.23
C PRO A 271 17.78 7.24 1.87
N PRO A 272 17.04 6.43 1.08
CA PRO A 272 16.08 5.49 1.66
C PRO A 272 16.78 4.49 2.56
N PHE A 273 16.19 4.18 3.71
CA PHE A 273 16.78 3.22 4.65
C PHE A 273 15.72 2.41 5.40
N PRO A 274 15.86 1.06 5.42
CA PRO A 274 16.65 0.34 4.45
C PRO A 274 16.05 0.56 3.07
N GLY A 275 16.89 0.69 2.06
CA GLY A 275 16.41 0.76 0.69
C GLY A 275 16.01 -0.63 0.18
N TRP A 276 15.62 -0.67 -1.06
CA TRP A 276 15.19 -1.89 -1.74
C TRP A 276 16.29 -2.41 -2.66
N PRO A 277 16.29 -3.70 -3.00
CA PRO A 277 17.24 -4.22 -4.00
C PRO A 277 17.09 -3.50 -5.33
N ALA A 278 18.20 -3.24 -6.00
CA ALA A 278 18.18 -2.71 -7.37
C ALA A 278 17.80 -3.82 -8.36
N ALA A 279 17.38 -3.43 -9.55
CA ALA A 279 17.05 -4.39 -10.61
C ALA A 279 18.23 -5.35 -10.85
N GLY A 280 17.94 -6.65 -10.84
CA GLY A 280 18.93 -7.69 -11.07
C GLY A 280 19.84 -7.99 -9.87
N ALA A 281 19.51 -7.53 -8.68
CA ALA A 281 20.31 -7.75 -7.48
C ALA A 281 19.90 -9.00 -6.68
N LEU A 282 18.81 -9.69 -7.08
CA LEU A 282 18.28 -10.90 -6.44
C LEU A 282 18.60 -12.14 -7.27
#